data_674699837a33d2ab2efd34c71814a301
#
_entry.id   674699837a33d2ab2efd34c71814a301
#
_cell.length_a   1.000
_cell.length_b   1.000
_cell.length_c   1.000
_cell.angle_alpha   90.00
_cell.angle_beta   90.00
_cell.angle_gamma   90.00
#
_symmetry.space_group_name_H-M   'P 1'
#
loop_
_entity.id
_entity.type
_entity.pdbx_description
1 polymer ?
#
loop_
_entity_poly.entity_id
_entity_poly.type
_entity_poly.pdbx_seq_one_letter_code
_entity_poly.pdbx_strand_id
1 'polypeptide(L)' 'MANASSWRPTLVKLSDGREVLSDSEDYRAETEALHILNLPTKEIRLNFLEAIEKRRGTSARKELEERILKLWQLRLGAA' A
#
# COMPACT_ATOMS: atom_id res chain seq x y z
N MET A 1 -26.97 -11.20 -11.51
CA MET A 1 -26.80 -10.64 -11.86
C MET A 1 -26.29 -9.32 -11.92
N ALA A 2 -26.90 -8.56 -11.68
CA ALA A 2 -26.55 -7.21 -11.82
C ALA A 2 -25.36 -6.77 -11.05
N ASN A 3 -25.07 -7.39 -9.96
CA ASN A 3 -23.99 -6.93 -9.12
C ASN A 3 -22.63 -6.96 -9.79
N ALA A 4 -22.33 -8.04 -10.50
CA ALA A 4 -21.04 -8.14 -11.16
C ALA A 4 -20.89 -7.10 -12.25
N SER A 5 -21.97 -6.80 -12.96
CA SER A 5 -21.89 -5.83 -14.04
C SER A 5 -21.98 -4.40 -13.56
N SER A 6 -22.41 -4.19 -12.30
CA SER A 6 -22.50 -2.83 -11.78
C SER A 6 -21.21 -2.36 -11.10
N TRP A 7 -20.29 -3.28 -10.80
CA TRP A 7 -19.02 -2.87 -10.21
C TRP A 7 -18.14 -2.19 -11.25
N ARG A 8 -17.60 -1.05 -10.89
CA ARG A 8 -16.68 -0.32 -11.75
C ARG A 8 -15.58 0.29 -10.90
N PRO A 9 -14.32 0.24 -11.37
CA PRO A 9 -13.26 0.95 -10.66
C PRO A 9 -13.52 2.45 -10.74
N THR A 10 -13.16 3.14 -9.68
CA THR A 10 -13.29 4.60 -9.61
C THR A 10 -11.89 5.20 -9.56
N LEU A 11 -11.80 6.48 -9.91
CA LEU A 11 -10.56 7.22 -9.76
C LEU A 11 -10.36 7.54 -8.27
N VAL A 12 -9.19 7.23 -7.77
CA VAL A 12 -8.79 7.53 -6.40
C VAL A 12 -7.46 8.27 -6.43
N LYS A 13 -7.22 9.12 -5.45
CA LYS A 13 -6.00 9.89 -5.38
C LYS A 13 -5.01 9.21 -4.45
N LEU A 14 -3.80 8.99 -4.94
CA LEU A 14 -2.71 8.47 -4.13
C LEU A 14 -2.15 9.58 -3.22
N SER A 15 -1.33 9.18 -2.27
CA SER A 15 -0.74 10.13 -1.32
C SER A 15 0.14 11.18 -1.98
N ASP A 16 0.70 10.87 -3.14
CA ASP A 16 1.52 11.82 -3.89
C ASP A 16 0.71 12.70 -4.84
N GLY A 17 -0.62 12.57 -4.83
CA GLY A 17 -1.50 13.41 -5.65
C GLY A 17 -1.89 12.82 -6.99
N ARG A 18 -1.29 11.72 -7.41
CA ARG A 18 -1.66 11.09 -8.69
C ARG A 18 -3.03 10.43 -8.58
N GLU A 19 -3.79 10.49 -9.65
CA GLU A 19 -5.08 9.82 -9.72
C GLU A 19 -4.92 8.50 -10.47
N VAL A 20 -5.40 7.42 -9.88
CA VAL A 20 -5.34 6.09 -10.47
C VAL A 20 -6.66 5.38 -10.26
N LEU A 21 -6.89 4.32 -11.00
CA LEU A 21 -8.09 3.52 -10.81
C LEU A 21 -7.98 2.71 -9.53
N SER A 22 -9.12 2.51 -8.86
CA SER A 22 -9.15 1.81 -7.58
C SER A 22 -8.73 0.34 -7.66
N ASP A 23 -8.69 -0.24 -8.85
CA ASP A 23 -8.22 -1.61 -9.04
C ASP A 23 -6.79 -1.67 -9.57
N SER A 24 -6.08 -0.53 -9.64
CA SER A 24 -4.70 -0.51 -10.12
C SER A 24 -3.74 -1.11 -9.10
N GLU A 25 -2.60 -1.59 -9.59
CA GLU A 25 -1.56 -2.10 -8.70
C GLU A 25 -0.98 -1.02 -7.81
N ASP A 26 -0.87 0.20 -8.33
CA ASP A 26 -0.38 1.32 -7.55
C ASP A 26 -1.27 1.59 -6.34
N TYR A 27 -2.58 1.54 -6.52
CA TYR A 27 -3.51 1.74 -5.43
C TYR A 27 -3.44 0.61 -4.41
N ARG A 28 -3.36 -0.63 -4.87
CA ARG A 28 -3.22 -1.78 -3.98
C ARG A 28 -1.95 -1.71 -3.17
N ALA A 29 -0.83 -1.39 -3.84
CA ALA A 29 0.46 -1.31 -3.17
C ALA A 29 0.47 -0.20 -2.14
N GLU A 30 -0.11 0.96 -2.44
CA GLU A 30 -0.18 2.03 -1.47
C GLU A 30 -1.09 1.68 -0.30
N THR A 31 -2.22 1.04 -0.54
CA THR A 31 -3.13 0.62 0.51
C THR A 31 -2.44 -0.36 1.46
N GLU A 32 -1.70 -1.31 0.91
CA GLU A 32 -0.94 -2.27 1.71
C GLU A 32 0.14 -1.57 2.53
N ALA A 33 0.87 -0.64 1.92
CA ALA A 33 1.90 0.11 2.62
C ALA A 33 1.32 0.96 3.74
N LEU A 34 0.18 1.61 3.52
CA LEU A 34 -0.50 2.37 4.54
C LEU A 34 -0.96 1.48 5.70
N HIS A 35 -1.46 0.29 5.39
CA HIS A 35 -1.87 -0.65 6.41
C HIS A 35 -0.69 -0.99 7.33
N ILE A 36 0.47 -1.29 6.74
CA ILE A 36 1.66 -1.63 7.51
C ILE A 36 2.16 -0.44 8.31
N LEU A 37 2.16 0.74 7.70
CA LEU A 37 2.61 1.96 8.36
C LEU A 37 1.77 2.28 9.60
N ASN A 38 0.50 1.92 9.57
CA ASN A 38 -0.43 2.20 10.66
C ASN A 38 -0.50 1.08 11.71
N LEU A 39 0.29 0.02 11.58
CA LEU A 39 0.35 -1.02 12.59
C LEU A 39 0.89 -0.44 13.90
N PRO A 40 0.40 -0.94 15.05
CA PRO A 40 0.66 -0.28 16.34
C PRO A 40 2.10 -0.30 16.82
N THR A 41 2.91 -1.30 16.44
CA THR A 41 4.29 -1.37 16.91
C THR A 41 5.23 -1.72 15.78
N LYS A 42 6.50 -1.35 15.96
CA LYS A 42 7.55 -1.69 15.01
C LYS A 42 7.71 -3.20 14.88
N GLU A 43 7.58 -3.91 15.99
CA GLU A 43 7.72 -5.36 16.00
C GLU A 43 6.66 -6.03 15.12
N ILE A 44 5.42 -5.60 15.24
CA ILE A 44 4.33 -6.12 14.41
C ILE A 44 4.60 -5.80 12.93
N ARG A 45 5.10 -4.60 12.63
CA ARG A 45 5.44 -4.24 11.25
C ARG A 45 6.52 -5.15 10.68
N LEU A 46 7.56 -5.41 11.46
CA LEU A 46 8.64 -6.29 11.01
C LEU A 46 8.15 -7.71 10.77
N ASN A 47 7.31 -8.21 11.67
CA ASN A 47 6.72 -9.54 11.51
C ASN A 47 5.90 -9.65 10.24
N PHE A 48 5.13 -8.60 9.94
CA PHE A 48 4.33 -8.56 8.72
C PHE A 48 5.22 -8.58 7.48
N LEU A 49 6.29 -7.78 7.48
CA LEU A 49 7.23 -7.72 6.36
C LEU A 49 7.96 -9.06 6.16
N GLU A 50 8.31 -9.73 7.25
CA GLU A 50 8.91 -11.05 7.16
C GLU A 50 7.96 -12.07 6.53
N ALA A 51 6.69 -12.02 6.89
CA ALA A 51 5.69 -12.89 6.29
C ALA A 51 5.55 -12.64 4.79
N ILE A 52 5.58 -11.37 4.39
CA ILE A 52 5.53 -11.01 2.97
C ILE A 52 6.75 -11.54 2.24
N GLU A 53 7.92 -11.41 2.83
CA GLU A 53 9.14 -11.91 2.23
C GLU A 53 9.09 -13.42 2.00
N LYS A 54 8.57 -14.16 2.96
CA LYS A 54 8.41 -15.61 2.82
C LYS A 54 7.43 -15.99 1.74
N ARG A 55 6.40 -15.19 1.52
CA ARG A 55 5.35 -15.50 0.55
C ARG A 55 5.64 -14.97 -0.84
N ARG A 56 6.25 -13.81 -0.95
CA ARG A 56 6.44 -13.13 -2.23
C ARG A 56 7.89 -12.92 -2.62
N GLY A 57 8.83 -13.15 -1.69
CA GLY A 57 10.24 -12.99 -1.95
C GLY A 57 10.81 -11.66 -1.48
N THR A 58 12.13 -11.57 -1.51
CA THR A 58 12.87 -10.42 -1.02
C THR A 58 12.58 -9.15 -1.82
N SER A 59 12.43 -9.29 -3.14
CA SER A 59 12.15 -8.14 -4.00
C SER A 59 10.84 -7.47 -3.64
N ALA A 60 9.79 -8.28 -3.37
CA ALA A 60 8.49 -7.74 -3.00
C ALA A 60 8.56 -7.02 -1.66
N ARG A 61 9.29 -7.56 -0.69
CA ARG A 61 9.50 -6.91 0.59
C ARG A 61 10.21 -5.57 0.41
N LYS A 62 11.25 -5.55 -0.42
CA LYS A 62 12.03 -4.34 -0.65
C LYS A 62 11.21 -3.24 -1.27
N GLU A 63 10.42 -3.57 -2.28
CA GLU A 63 9.53 -2.60 -2.91
C GLU A 63 8.53 -2.03 -1.91
N LEU A 64 8.00 -2.88 -1.06
CA LEU A 64 7.04 -2.46 -0.05
C LEU A 64 7.69 -1.54 0.98
N GLU A 65 8.91 -1.87 1.41
CA GLU A 65 9.66 -1.02 2.35
C GLU A 65 9.92 0.36 1.76
N GLU A 66 10.29 0.42 0.49
CA GLU A 66 10.52 1.71 -0.19
C GLU A 66 9.24 2.52 -0.26
N ARG A 67 8.12 1.88 -0.52
CA ARG A 67 6.83 2.56 -0.59
C ARG A 67 6.40 3.07 0.79
N ILE A 68 6.64 2.28 1.82
CA ILE A 68 6.35 2.69 3.21
C ILE A 68 7.19 3.91 3.57
N LEU A 69 8.47 3.90 3.22
CA LEU A 69 9.35 5.03 3.49
C LEU A 69 8.88 6.29 2.78
N LYS A 70 8.48 6.15 1.51
CA LYS A 70 7.98 7.28 0.74
C LYS A 70 6.71 7.88 1.38
N LEU A 71 5.80 7.03 1.81
CA LEU A 71 4.58 7.49 2.49
C LEU A 71 4.90 8.18 3.81
N TRP A 72 5.87 7.65 4.54
CA TRP A 72 6.33 8.27 5.78
C TRP A 72 6.88 9.67 5.53
N GLN A 73 7.71 9.81 4.50
CA GLN A 73 8.28 11.11 4.13
C GLN A 73 7.20 12.10 3.72
N LEU A 74 6.22 11.66 2.96
CA LEU A 74 5.10 12.51 2.57
C LEU A 74 4.29 12.97 3.78
N ARG A 75 4.09 12.07 4.73
CA ARG A 75 3.38 12.41 5.96
C ARG A 75 4.13 13.47 6.77
N LEU A 76 5.45 13.32 6.88
CA LEU A 76 6.27 14.31 7.57
C LEU A 76 6.28 15.65 6.83
N GLY A 77 6.35 15.61 5.51
CA GLY A 77 6.34 16.83 4.70
C GLY A 77 5.01 17.55 4.75
N ALA A 78 3.91 16.83 4.98
CA ALA A 78 2.60 17.44 5.07
C ALA A 78 2.33 18.07 6.45
N ALA A 79 3.11 17.69 7.43
CA ALA A 79 2.99 18.25 8.75
C ALA A 79 3.62 19.61 8.84
#